data_757b673dac78e50de07c684c6f488408
#
_entry.id   757b673dac78e50de07c684c6f488408
#
_cell.length_a   1.000
_cell.length_b   1.000
_cell.length_c   1.000
_cell.angle_alpha   90.00
_cell.angle_beta   90.00
_cell.angle_gamma   90.00
#
_symmetry.space_group_name_H-M   'P 1'
#
loop_
_entity.id
_entity.type
_entity.pdbx_description
1 polymer ?
#
loop_
_entity_poly.entity_id
_entity_poly.type
_entity_poly.pdbx_seq_one_letter_code
_entity_poly.pdbx_strand_id
1 'polypeptide(L)'
;VVTIGEREGSYAGMPHDRKYQVKVVASVVPQEVKVDGKTADFSYDGMSLSLLVDMGNANCSVAKTVEITYPGNNQCVANGEIGQMRRVRNNVYQLKTRNAGIVLTDDLANMESAGRAITYNPKNFTEIMNFFRDKFAHLDSVLKEQRLNEDDYKFFVDYTY
;
A
#
# COMPACT_ATOMS: atom_id res chain seq x y z
N VAL A 1 -7.18 -16.08 -2.87
CA VAL A 1 -6.74 -17.15 -1.94
C VAL A 1 -5.28 -17.46 -2.20
N VAL A 2 -4.49 -17.60 -1.14
CA VAL A 2 -3.08 -18.07 -1.19
C VAL A 2 -3.05 -19.43 -0.49
N THR A 3 -2.48 -20.43 -1.15
CA THR A 3 -2.32 -21.77 -0.57
C THR A 3 -0.83 -22.07 -0.41
N ILE A 4 -0.45 -22.49 0.79
CA ILE A 4 0.88 -23.01 1.10
C ILE A 4 0.71 -24.52 1.24
N GLY A 5 1.27 -25.27 0.28
CA GLY A 5 1.20 -26.73 0.28
C GLY A 5 1.87 -27.34 1.50
N GLU A 6 1.52 -28.59 1.79
CA GLU A 6 2.27 -29.39 2.76
C GLU A 6 3.70 -29.62 2.27
N ARG A 7 4.58 -29.84 3.21
CA ARG A 7 5.98 -30.11 2.92
C ARG A 7 6.13 -31.47 2.23
N GLU A 8 6.91 -31.51 1.17
CA GLU A 8 7.34 -32.73 0.50
C GLU A 8 8.74 -33.17 0.95
N GLY A 9 8.93 -34.47 1.04
CA GLY A 9 10.21 -35.07 1.40
C GLY A 9 10.56 -35.01 2.90
N SER A 10 11.68 -35.63 3.27
CA SER A 10 12.20 -35.66 4.64
C SER A 10 13.71 -35.78 4.68
N TYR A 11 14.34 -35.24 5.71
CA TYR A 11 15.75 -35.40 6.04
C TYR A 11 15.96 -35.36 7.54
N ALA A 12 17.11 -35.87 8.02
CA ALA A 12 17.42 -35.87 9.45
C ALA A 12 17.56 -34.43 9.99
N GLY A 13 16.87 -34.12 11.11
CA GLY A 13 16.86 -32.79 11.72
C GLY A 13 15.88 -31.81 11.06
N MET A 14 15.02 -32.25 10.19
CA MET A 14 14.02 -31.42 9.55
C MET A 14 13.02 -30.84 10.58
N PRO A 15 12.80 -29.51 10.61
CA PRO A 15 11.88 -28.91 11.58
C PRO A 15 10.43 -29.33 11.30
N HIS A 16 9.71 -29.66 12.35
CA HIS A 16 8.26 -29.96 12.30
C HIS A 16 7.43 -28.71 12.08
N ASP A 17 7.80 -27.61 12.72
CA ASP A 17 7.09 -26.34 12.70
C ASP A 17 7.96 -25.23 12.13
N ARG A 18 7.33 -24.29 11.43
CA ARG A 18 7.94 -23.06 10.93
C ARG A 18 7.03 -21.87 11.16
N LYS A 19 7.63 -20.69 11.31
CA LYS A 19 6.89 -19.46 11.25
C LYS A 19 6.57 -19.12 9.79
N TYR A 20 5.29 -18.87 9.52
CA TYR A 20 4.82 -18.48 8.19
C TYR A 20 4.34 -17.05 8.19
N GLN A 21 4.66 -16.36 7.12
CA GLN A 21 4.24 -14.99 6.88
C GLN A 21 3.87 -14.85 5.39
N VAL A 22 2.70 -14.29 5.11
CA VAL A 22 2.27 -13.99 3.74
C VAL A 22 2.34 -12.49 3.53
N LYS A 23 3.13 -12.06 2.56
CA LYS A 23 3.19 -10.67 2.12
C LYS A 23 2.59 -10.53 0.73
N VAL A 24 1.52 -9.73 0.62
CA VAL A 24 0.90 -9.38 -0.67
C VAL A 24 1.31 -7.97 -1.03
N VAL A 25 2.06 -7.84 -2.11
CA VAL A 25 2.60 -6.55 -2.60
C VAL A 25 1.60 -5.90 -3.55
N ALA A 26 1.55 -4.57 -3.57
CA ALA A 26 0.63 -3.76 -4.36
C ALA A 26 -0.84 -4.13 -4.10
N SER A 27 -1.18 -4.30 -2.84
CA SER A 27 -2.52 -4.65 -2.36
C SER A 27 -3.23 -3.40 -1.82
N VAL A 28 -4.55 -3.33 -1.96
CA VAL A 28 -5.38 -2.42 -1.14
C VAL A 28 -5.58 -3.03 0.24
N VAL A 29 -6.07 -2.24 1.19
CA VAL A 29 -6.43 -2.76 2.52
C VAL A 29 -7.59 -3.75 2.37
N PRO A 30 -7.46 -4.99 2.84
CA PRO A 30 -8.53 -5.96 2.77
C PRO A 30 -9.67 -5.63 3.76
N GLN A 31 -10.86 -6.10 3.43
CA GLN A 31 -12.01 -6.07 4.32
C GLN A 31 -11.90 -7.15 5.40
N GLU A 32 -11.42 -8.32 5.03
CA GLU A 32 -11.25 -9.47 5.91
C GLU A 32 -10.08 -10.33 5.44
N VAL A 33 -9.39 -10.93 6.40
CA VAL A 33 -8.40 -12.00 6.17
C VAL A 33 -8.79 -13.20 7.01
N LYS A 34 -8.75 -14.38 6.42
CA LYS A 34 -8.89 -15.66 7.12
C LYS A 34 -7.66 -16.52 6.90
N VAL A 35 -7.23 -17.19 7.97
CA VAL A 35 -6.20 -18.23 7.94
C VAL A 35 -6.85 -19.54 8.32
N ASP A 36 -6.79 -20.53 7.44
CA ASP A 36 -7.43 -21.84 7.61
C ASP A 36 -8.92 -21.72 8.03
N GLY A 37 -9.64 -20.80 7.36
CA GLY A 37 -11.07 -20.53 7.59
C GLY A 37 -11.40 -19.70 8.83
N LYS A 38 -10.41 -19.31 9.64
CA LYS A 38 -10.61 -18.47 10.83
C LYS A 38 -10.17 -17.04 10.57
N THR A 39 -10.97 -16.06 11.00
CA THR A 39 -10.61 -14.65 10.93
C THR A 39 -9.27 -14.40 11.63
N ALA A 40 -8.37 -13.72 10.95
CA ALA A 40 -7.01 -13.43 11.40
C ALA A 40 -6.70 -11.93 11.32
N ASP A 41 -5.85 -11.48 12.23
CA ASP A 41 -5.31 -10.13 12.20
C ASP A 41 -4.30 -9.98 11.05
N PHE A 42 -4.21 -8.77 10.54
CA PHE A 42 -3.22 -8.41 9.54
C PHE A 42 -2.62 -7.04 9.84
N SER A 43 -1.46 -6.78 9.30
CA SER A 43 -0.89 -5.43 9.24
C SER A 43 -0.84 -4.95 7.79
N TYR A 44 -0.89 -3.64 7.60
CA TYR A 44 -0.85 -3.02 6.29
C TYR A 44 0.16 -1.87 6.28
N ASP A 45 1.09 -1.93 5.34
CA ASP A 45 2.04 -0.86 5.08
C ASP A 45 1.59 -0.03 3.87
N GLY A 46 0.99 1.13 4.11
CA GLY A 46 0.52 2.05 3.08
C GLY A 46 1.67 2.71 2.29
N MET A 47 2.89 2.70 2.82
CA MET A 47 4.06 3.24 2.12
C MET A 47 4.56 2.30 1.02
N SER A 48 4.57 1.00 1.28
CA SER A 48 4.91 -0.04 0.29
C SER A 48 3.67 -0.67 -0.35
N LEU A 49 2.46 -0.30 0.11
CA LEU A 49 1.18 -0.85 -0.32
C LEU A 49 1.17 -2.38 -0.20
N SER A 50 1.60 -2.84 0.95
CA SER A 50 1.75 -4.27 1.22
C SER A 50 0.90 -4.70 2.40
N LEU A 51 0.13 -5.75 2.18
CA LEU A 51 -0.54 -6.52 3.23
C LEU A 51 0.44 -7.54 3.81
N LEU A 52 0.47 -7.67 5.13
CA LEU A 52 1.24 -8.68 5.84
C LEU A 52 0.33 -9.47 6.77
N VAL A 53 0.31 -10.79 6.57
CA VAL A 53 -0.42 -11.74 7.40
C VAL A 53 0.59 -12.63 8.12
N ASP A 54 0.67 -12.51 9.45
CA ASP A 54 1.53 -13.38 10.27
C ASP A 54 0.68 -14.58 10.74
N MET A 55 1.05 -15.75 10.29
CA MET A 55 0.36 -17.01 10.62
C MET A 55 0.94 -17.70 11.86
N GLY A 56 2.01 -17.12 12.45
CA GLY A 56 2.72 -17.73 13.57
C GLY A 56 3.44 -19.03 13.20
N ASN A 57 3.74 -19.83 14.21
CA ASN A 57 4.32 -21.15 14.05
C ASN A 57 3.23 -22.17 13.67
N ALA A 58 3.49 -22.93 12.63
CA ALA A 58 2.57 -23.94 12.18
C ALA A 58 3.28 -25.18 11.63
N ASN A 59 2.63 -26.32 11.72
CA ASN A 59 3.16 -27.59 11.27
C ASN A 59 3.39 -27.58 9.74
N CYS A 60 4.59 -27.96 9.33
CA CYS A 60 4.98 -27.96 7.91
C CYS A 60 4.30 -29.06 7.09
N SER A 61 3.81 -30.12 7.73
CA SER A 61 3.14 -31.24 7.07
C SER A 61 1.64 -31.04 6.84
N VAL A 62 1.14 -29.86 7.12
CA VAL A 62 -0.26 -29.49 6.92
C VAL A 62 -0.32 -28.31 5.97
N ALA A 63 -1.09 -28.45 4.91
CA ALA A 63 -1.36 -27.34 4.00
C ALA A 63 -2.09 -26.19 4.73
N LYS A 64 -1.86 -24.97 4.30
CA LYS A 64 -2.45 -23.77 4.88
C LYS A 64 -3.06 -22.89 3.82
N THR A 65 -4.14 -22.20 4.19
CA THR A 65 -4.82 -21.27 3.29
C THR A 65 -4.89 -19.88 3.92
N VAL A 66 -4.67 -18.87 3.10
CA VAL A 66 -4.95 -17.47 3.45
C VAL A 66 -5.99 -16.95 2.46
N GLU A 67 -7.18 -16.67 2.94
CA GLU A 67 -8.26 -16.06 2.17
C GLU A 67 -8.29 -14.57 2.46
N ILE A 68 -8.26 -13.76 1.41
CA ILE A 68 -8.24 -12.30 1.51
C ILE A 68 -9.44 -11.78 0.75
N THR A 69 -10.33 -11.08 1.47
CA THR A 69 -11.52 -10.43 0.90
C THR A 69 -11.27 -8.93 0.80
N TYR A 70 -11.44 -8.39 -0.40
CA TYR A 70 -11.25 -6.97 -0.67
C TYR A 70 -12.60 -6.26 -0.85
N PRO A 71 -12.69 -4.96 -0.50
CA PRO A 71 -13.86 -4.16 -0.82
C PRO A 71 -13.92 -3.88 -2.33
N GLY A 72 -14.98 -4.36 -2.99
CA GLY A 72 -15.18 -4.13 -4.42
C GLY A 72 -14.13 -4.77 -5.33
N ASN A 73 -13.96 -4.20 -6.54
CA ASN A 73 -12.93 -4.63 -7.48
C ASN A 73 -11.55 -4.18 -7.01
N ASN A 74 -10.74 -5.13 -6.56
CA ASN A 74 -9.37 -4.89 -6.20
C ASN A 74 -8.49 -4.75 -7.45
N GLN A 75 -8.39 -3.54 -7.99
CA GLN A 75 -7.47 -3.23 -9.08
C GLN A 75 -6.15 -2.68 -8.50
N CYS A 76 -5.39 -3.52 -7.87
CA CYS A 76 -4.03 -3.22 -7.40
C CYS A 76 -3.05 -3.23 -8.57
N VAL A 77 -3.18 -2.29 -9.46
CA VAL A 77 -2.26 -2.15 -10.59
C VAL A 77 -1.39 -0.93 -10.42
N ALA A 78 -0.15 -1.01 -10.88
CA ALA A 78 0.80 0.09 -10.83
C ALA A 78 0.27 1.39 -11.48
N ASN A 79 -0.62 1.28 -12.43
CA ASN A 79 -1.25 2.39 -13.15
C ASN A 79 -2.59 2.85 -12.54
N GLY A 80 -3.11 2.17 -11.50
CA GLY A 80 -4.31 2.57 -10.79
C GLY A 80 -4.04 3.66 -9.73
N GLU A 81 -5.05 3.97 -8.93
CA GLU A 81 -5.01 5.01 -7.89
C GLU A 81 -3.84 4.84 -6.91
N ILE A 82 -3.51 3.61 -6.60
CA ILE A 82 -2.38 3.26 -5.74
C ILE A 82 -1.04 3.65 -6.39
N GLY A 83 -0.90 3.41 -7.70
CA GLY A 83 0.27 3.85 -8.45
C GLY A 83 0.37 5.38 -8.52
N GLN A 84 -0.76 6.06 -8.71
CA GLN A 84 -0.85 7.52 -8.68
C GLN A 84 -0.39 8.09 -7.33
N MET A 85 -0.87 7.52 -6.23
CA MET A 85 -0.47 7.93 -4.88
C MET A 85 1.04 7.79 -4.66
N ARG A 86 1.64 6.70 -5.12
CA ARG A 86 3.09 6.50 -5.06
C ARG A 86 3.86 7.52 -5.90
N ARG A 87 3.38 7.83 -7.11
CA ARG A 87 4.01 8.84 -7.97
C ARG A 87 3.94 10.23 -7.36
N VAL A 88 2.78 10.66 -6.87
CA VAL A 88 2.62 11.94 -6.17
C VAL A 88 3.61 12.05 -5.01
N ARG A 89 3.67 11.04 -4.16
CA ARG A 89 4.62 11.02 -3.04
C ARG A 89 6.08 11.13 -3.50
N ASN A 90 6.46 10.36 -4.52
CA ASN A 90 7.81 10.40 -5.04
C ASN A 90 8.14 11.78 -5.64
N ASN A 91 7.20 12.38 -6.37
CA ASN A 91 7.40 13.70 -6.97
C ASN A 91 7.51 14.79 -5.91
N VAL A 92 6.72 14.74 -4.84
CA VAL A 92 6.88 15.67 -3.70
C VAL A 92 8.25 15.48 -3.03
N TYR A 93 8.71 14.25 -2.86
CA TYR A 93 10.07 14.00 -2.35
C TYR A 93 11.13 14.64 -3.25
N GLN A 94 11.03 14.50 -4.56
CA GLN A 94 11.94 15.12 -5.52
C GLN A 94 11.86 16.66 -5.48
N LEU A 95 10.66 17.23 -5.36
CA LEU A 95 10.49 18.68 -5.18
C LEU A 95 11.22 19.19 -3.93
N LYS A 96 11.06 18.49 -2.80
CA LYS A 96 11.76 18.84 -1.55
C LYS A 96 13.28 18.72 -1.68
N THR A 97 13.76 17.80 -2.49
CA THR A 97 15.20 17.64 -2.77
C THR A 97 15.73 18.78 -3.65
N ARG A 98 14.96 19.23 -4.63
CA ARG A 98 15.30 20.34 -5.54
C ARG A 98 15.16 21.71 -4.87
N ASN A 99 14.21 21.83 -3.95
CA ASN A 99 13.91 23.05 -3.21
C ASN A 99 13.71 22.74 -1.73
N ALA A 100 14.81 22.76 -0.96
CA ALA A 100 14.80 22.42 0.47
C ALA A 100 13.94 23.39 1.33
N GLY A 101 13.62 24.57 0.83
CA GLY A 101 12.79 25.57 1.50
C GLY A 101 11.31 25.49 1.15
N ILE A 102 10.87 24.53 0.34
CA ILE A 102 9.48 24.44 -0.09
C ILE A 102 8.57 24.10 1.10
N VAL A 103 7.54 24.90 1.29
CA VAL A 103 6.45 24.64 2.24
C VAL A 103 5.26 24.13 1.43
N LEU A 104 4.79 22.94 1.74
CA LEU A 104 3.66 22.36 1.03
C LEU A 104 2.35 22.98 1.51
N THR A 105 1.41 23.18 0.58
CA THR A 105 0.00 23.42 0.92
C THR A 105 -0.59 22.19 1.59
N ASP A 106 -1.67 22.37 2.36
CA ASP A 106 -2.31 21.27 3.11
C ASP A 106 -2.75 20.13 2.18
N ASP A 107 -3.32 20.47 1.02
CA ASP A 107 -3.78 19.48 0.06
C ASP A 107 -2.63 18.64 -0.48
N LEU A 108 -1.54 19.25 -0.92
CA LEU A 108 -0.39 18.52 -1.45
C LEU A 108 0.33 17.72 -0.35
N ALA A 109 0.41 18.24 0.87
CA ALA A 109 0.98 17.56 2.02
C ALA A 109 0.15 16.33 2.42
N ASN A 110 -1.17 16.44 2.42
CA ASN A 110 -2.07 15.33 2.71
C ASN A 110 -2.05 14.26 1.61
N MET A 111 -1.97 14.65 0.34
CA MET A 111 -1.78 13.71 -0.77
C MET A 111 -0.45 12.95 -0.65
N GLU A 112 0.64 13.64 -0.32
CA GLU A 112 1.97 13.03 -0.11
C GLU A 112 1.96 12.03 1.04
N SER A 113 1.29 12.37 2.14
CA SER A 113 1.27 11.56 3.36
C SER A 113 0.19 10.47 3.35
N ALA A 114 -0.67 10.38 2.34
CA ALA A 114 -1.80 9.45 2.28
C ALA A 114 -1.40 8.00 2.56
N GLY A 115 -0.32 7.52 1.96
CA GLY A 115 0.20 6.17 2.21
C GLY A 115 0.59 5.94 3.67
N ARG A 116 1.23 6.92 4.30
CA ARG A 116 1.59 6.85 5.73
C ARG A 116 0.34 6.86 6.61
N ALA A 117 -0.63 7.72 6.30
CA ALA A 117 -1.89 7.79 7.05
C ALA A 117 -2.63 6.44 7.01
N ILE A 118 -2.66 5.76 5.86
CA ILE A 118 -3.22 4.41 5.73
C ILE A 118 -2.43 3.40 6.59
N THR A 119 -1.11 3.47 6.63
CA THR A 119 -0.28 2.56 7.45
C THR A 119 -0.64 2.64 8.93
N TYR A 120 -0.80 3.85 9.44
CA TYR A 120 -1.13 4.05 10.85
C TYR A 120 -2.60 3.85 11.18
N ASN A 121 -3.49 4.05 10.23
CA ASN A 121 -4.92 3.89 10.41
C ASN A 121 -5.61 3.26 9.20
N PRO A 122 -5.41 1.94 8.96
CA PRO A 122 -5.99 1.25 7.81
C PRO A 122 -7.53 1.25 7.82
N LYS A 123 -8.18 1.49 8.96
CA LYS A 123 -9.65 1.61 9.06
C LYS A 123 -10.17 2.83 8.29
N ASN A 124 -9.38 3.88 8.18
CA ASN A 124 -9.73 5.09 7.43
C ASN A 124 -9.33 5.02 5.93
N PHE A 125 -9.00 3.83 5.43
CA PHE A 125 -8.58 3.64 4.04
C PHE A 125 -9.53 4.31 3.03
N THR A 126 -10.82 4.06 3.16
CA THR A 126 -11.84 4.60 2.24
C THR A 126 -11.87 6.12 2.24
N GLU A 127 -11.82 6.75 3.40
CA GLU A 127 -11.82 8.20 3.55
C GLU A 127 -10.56 8.83 2.94
N ILE A 128 -9.39 8.26 3.27
CA ILE A 128 -8.10 8.73 2.74
C ILE A 128 -8.04 8.59 1.22
N MET A 129 -8.53 7.49 0.68
CA MET A 129 -8.56 7.26 -0.77
C MET A 129 -9.57 8.16 -1.49
N ASN A 130 -10.72 8.45 -0.88
CA ASN A 130 -11.68 9.40 -1.44
C ASN A 130 -11.10 10.81 -1.50
N PHE A 131 -10.44 11.26 -0.43
CA PHE A 131 -9.72 12.53 -0.42
C PHE A 131 -8.65 12.56 -1.53
N PHE A 132 -7.80 11.54 -1.60
CA PHE A 132 -6.75 11.47 -2.60
C PHE A 132 -7.33 11.52 -4.03
N ARG A 133 -8.37 10.77 -4.29
CA ARG A 133 -9.05 10.72 -5.61
C ARG A 133 -9.61 12.07 -6.00
N ASP A 134 -10.29 12.75 -5.08
CA ASP A 134 -10.82 14.10 -5.31
C ASP A 134 -9.70 15.08 -5.66
N LYS A 135 -8.64 15.14 -4.85
CA LYS A 135 -7.52 16.03 -5.09
C LYS A 135 -6.71 15.68 -6.34
N PHE A 136 -6.57 14.40 -6.64
CA PHE A 136 -5.90 13.96 -7.85
C PHE A 136 -6.69 14.33 -9.11
N ALA A 137 -8.02 14.26 -9.09
CA ALA A 137 -8.86 14.72 -10.19
C ALA A 137 -8.70 16.25 -10.44
N HIS A 138 -8.31 17.01 -9.42
CA HIS A 138 -8.08 18.45 -9.50
C HIS A 138 -6.60 18.83 -9.28
N LEU A 139 -5.68 17.92 -9.62
CA LEU A 139 -4.24 18.07 -9.33
C LEU A 139 -3.66 19.39 -9.87
N ASP A 140 -4.13 19.83 -11.03
CA ASP A 140 -3.72 21.11 -11.62
C ASP A 140 -3.99 22.30 -10.68
N SER A 141 -5.15 22.31 -10.04
CA SER A 141 -5.53 23.34 -9.05
C SER A 141 -4.65 23.25 -7.80
N VAL A 142 -4.41 22.05 -7.30
CA VAL A 142 -3.53 21.81 -6.14
C VAL A 142 -2.11 22.31 -6.42
N LEU A 143 -1.58 22.05 -7.60
CA LEU A 143 -0.23 22.51 -7.98
C LEU A 143 -0.15 24.01 -8.22
N LYS A 144 -1.23 24.66 -8.71
CA LYS A 144 -1.31 26.12 -8.82
C LYS A 144 -1.32 26.81 -7.46
N GLU A 145 -2.05 26.25 -6.49
CA GLU A 145 -2.04 26.74 -5.10
C GLU A 145 -0.65 26.62 -4.45
N GLN A 146 0.11 25.57 -4.82
CA GLN A 146 1.48 25.37 -4.37
C GLN A 146 2.44 26.44 -4.90
N ARG A 147 2.07 27.19 -5.94
CA ARG A 147 2.88 28.25 -6.57
C ARG A 147 4.26 27.78 -6.99
N LEU A 148 4.33 26.61 -7.60
CA LEU A 148 5.54 26.08 -8.18
C LEU A 148 6.04 26.98 -9.34
N ASN A 149 7.35 27.03 -9.50
CA ASN A 149 7.90 27.59 -10.75
C ASN A 149 7.55 26.66 -11.94
N GLU A 150 7.72 27.14 -13.14
CA GLU A 150 7.31 26.45 -14.38
C GLU A 150 8.02 25.09 -14.54
N ASP A 151 9.31 25.01 -14.21
CA ASP A 151 10.11 23.78 -14.32
C ASP A 151 9.64 22.72 -13.32
N ASP A 152 9.37 23.09 -12.07
CA ASP A 152 8.90 22.18 -11.04
C ASP A 152 7.45 21.76 -11.29
N TYR A 153 6.58 22.65 -11.78
CA TYR A 153 5.24 22.31 -12.20
C TYR A 153 5.25 21.29 -13.33
N LYS A 154 6.01 21.56 -14.40
CA LYS A 154 6.16 20.66 -15.54
C LYS A 154 6.71 19.29 -15.12
N PHE A 155 7.77 19.29 -14.32
CA PHE A 155 8.33 18.07 -13.75
C PHE A 155 7.24 17.25 -13.03
N PHE A 156 6.46 17.90 -12.16
CA PHE A 156 5.45 17.19 -11.38
C PHE A 156 4.38 16.55 -12.28
N VAL A 157 3.89 17.28 -13.27
CA VAL A 157 2.88 16.79 -14.22
C VAL A 157 3.43 15.65 -15.07
N ASP A 158 4.60 15.82 -15.69
CA ASP A 158 5.22 14.84 -16.60
C ASP A 158 5.49 13.48 -15.93
N TYR A 159 5.76 13.47 -14.62
CA TYR A 159 6.04 12.24 -13.86
C TYR A 159 4.86 11.72 -13.03
N THR A 160 3.70 12.35 -13.12
CA THR A 160 2.48 11.91 -12.41
C THR A 160 1.51 11.16 -13.32
N TYR A 161 1.38 11.53 -14.57
CA TYR A 161 0.47 10.95 -15.58
C TYR A 161 1.09 9.91 -16.50
#